data_5723de8ba95c2917a00c8dadd1698231
#
_entry.id   5723de8ba95c2917a00c8dadd1698231
#
_cell.length_a   1.000
_cell.length_b   1.000
_cell.length_c   1.000
_cell.angle_alpha   90.00
_cell.angle_beta   90.00
_cell.angle_gamma   90.00
#
_symmetry.space_group_name_H-M   'P 1'
#
loop_
_entity.id
_entity.type
_entity.pdbx_description
1 polymer ?
#
loop_
_entity_poly.entity_id
_entity_poly.type
_entity_poly.pdbx_seq_one_letter_code
_entity_poly.pdbx_strand_id
1 'polypeptide(L)'
;MNEQELCKKKLIDLSRQANRKGIVLFSDFLNLNELNIYHQNEKFFETKTEASGGVPFAERQIVAFIPDALYYEWQFPIAYLEIVPSYPKFAEKLGHRDILGSLMNLGVDRSKLGDIVICDDKYFLICEESMASYFIENLDKIRHTVVKLSPVTADALEQQQKFEEKDGIITSNRLDSMIACVYKFSRS
;
A
#
# COMPACT_ATOMS: atom_id res chain seq x y z
N MET A 1 0.09 -14.66 23.30
CA MET A 1 1.09 -14.18 22.32
C MET A 1 0.56 -12.84 21.79
N ASN A 2 1.35 -11.78 21.90
CA ASN A 2 0.96 -10.44 21.48
C ASN A 2 0.95 -10.37 19.93
N GLU A 3 0.10 -9.51 19.35
CA GLU A 3 0.04 -9.27 17.87
C GLU A 3 1.42 -8.96 17.27
N GLN A 4 2.23 -8.18 17.96
CA GLN A 4 3.60 -7.84 17.53
C GLN A 4 4.50 -9.08 17.45
N GLU A 5 4.42 -9.97 18.43
CA GLU A 5 5.20 -11.22 18.45
C GLU A 5 4.74 -12.16 17.33
N LEU A 6 3.43 -12.19 17.06
CA LEU A 6 2.87 -12.99 15.95
C LEU A 6 3.34 -12.46 14.60
N CYS A 7 3.28 -11.16 14.37
CA CYS A 7 3.78 -10.50 13.17
C CYS A 7 5.29 -10.80 12.96
N LYS A 8 6.11 -10.55 13.98
CA LYS A 8 7.54 -10.87 13.96
C LYS A 8 7.80 -12.32 13.58
N LYS A 9 7.11 -13.26 14.23
CA LYS A 9 7.26 -14.69 13.95
C LYS A 9 6.90 -15.02 12.50
N LYS A 10 5.78 -14.49 11.99
CA LYS A 10 5.35 -14.68 10.60
C LYS A 10 6.41 -14.23 9.60
N LEU A 11 7.00 -13.05 9.81
CA LEU A 11 8.05 -12.50 8.93
C LEU A 11 9.33 -13.35 8.95
N ILE A 12 9.78 -13.78 10.14
CA ILE A 12 10.94 -14.65 10.28
C ILE A 12 10.69 -16.01 9.62
N ASP A 13 9.50 -16.57 9.77
CA ASP A 13 9.14 -17.85 9.16
C ASP A 13 9.08 -17.74 7.63
N LEU A 14 8.60 -16.62 7.07
CA LEU A 14 8.64 -16.35 5.62
C LEU A 14 10.07 -16.31 5.11
N SER A 15 10.98 -15.59 5.80
CA SER A 15 12.41 -15.54 5.43
C SER A 15 13.04 -16.92 5.41
N ARG A 16 12.83 -17.72 6.46
CA ARG A 16 13.33 -19.11 6.54
C ARG A 16 12.78 -20.00 5.43
N GLN A 17 11.48 -19.86 5.14
CA GLN A 17 10.86 -20.63 4.07
C GLN A 17 11.38 -20.24 2.69
N ALA A 18 11.57 -18.94 2.43
CA ALA A 18 12.14 -18.45 1.18
C ALA A 18 13.56 -18.98 0.97
N ASN A 19 14.40 -18.88 2.01
CA ASN A 19 15.77 -19.39 1.98
C ASN A 19 15.80 -20.92 1.71
N ARG A 20 14.98 -21.68 2.46
CA ARG A 20 14.94 -23.15 2.32
C ARG A 20 14.42 -23.61 0.96
N LYS A 21 13.44 -22.93 0.40
CA LYS A 21 12.81 -23.29 -0.89
C LYS A 21 13.55 -22.72 -2.09
N GLY A 22 14.44 -21.75 -1.91
CA GLY A 22 15.13 -21.05 -3.00
C GLY A 22 14.19 -20.22 -3.88
N ILE A 23 13.09 -19.73 -3.33
CA ILE A 23 12.09 -18.92 -4.04
C ILE A 23 11.79 -17.64 -3.27
N VAL A 24 11.42 -16.58 -4.00
CA VAL A 24 10.93 -15.35 -3.37
C VAL A 24 9.57 -15.61 -2.74
N LEU A 25 9.42 -15.21 -1.48
CA LEU A 25 8.14 -15.21 -0.79
C LEU A 25 7.78 -13.78 -0.38
N PHE A 26 6.50 -13.51 -0.33
CA PHE A 26 5.97 -12.19 -0.04
C PHE A 26 5.13 -12.21 1.24
N SER A 27 5.19 -11.12 1.99
CA SER A 27 4.21 -10.85 3.04
C SER A 27 2.89 -10.39 2.40
N ASP A 28 1.83 -10.30 3.20
CA ASP A 28 0.69 -9.45 2.88
C ASP A 28 1.10 -7.96 2.93
N PHE A 29 0.20 -7.03 2.59
CA PHE A 29 0.42 -5.60 2.83
C PHE A 29 0.51 -5.30 4.31
N LEU A 30 1.68 -4.93 4.76
CA LEU A 30 1.96 -4.52 6.14
C LEU A 30 1.54 -3.07 6.35
N ASN A 31 0.93 -2.78 7.50
CA ASN A 31 0.67 -1.41 7.94
C ASN A 31 1.93 -0.79 8.59
N LEU A 32 1.88 0.49 8.94
CA LEU A 32 3.04 1.21 9.50
C LEU A 32 3.60 0.57 10.77
N ASN A 33 2.75 0.01 11.64
CA ASN A 33 3.22 -0.69 12.85
C ASN A 33 3.94 -2.00 12.49
N GLU A 34 3.40 -2.76 11.56
CA GLU A 34 4.00 -4.01 11.07
C GLU A 34 5.30 -3.76 10.30
N LEU A 35 5.37 -2.67 9.50
CA LEU A 35 6.60 -2.23 8.85
C LEU A 35 7.67 -1.84 9.89
N ASN A 36 7.29 -1.19 10.97
CA ASN A 36 8.23 -0.90 12.05
C ASN A 36 8.77 -2.18 12.70
N ILE A 37 7.91 -3.19 12.91
CA ILE A 37 8.35 -4.52 13.39
C ILE A 37 9.30 -5.18 12.39
N TYR A 38 9.00 -5.09 11.09
CA TYR A 38 9.87 -5.58 10.03
C TYR A 38 11.26 -4.93 10.13
N HIS A 39 11.37 -3.61 10.12
CA HIS A 39 12.66 -2.90 10.18
C HIS A 39 13.45 -3.20 11.45
N GLN A 40 12.79 -3.32 12.60
CA GLN A 40 13.47 -3.66 13.85
C GLN A 40 14.04 -5.09 13.89
N ASN A 41 13.56 -5.96 13.02
CA ASN A 41 13.90 -7.37 13.01
C ASN A 41 14.67 -7.84 11.76
N GLU A 42 15.08 -6.95 10.86
CA GLU A 42 15.81 -7.28 9.62
C GLU A 42 17.04 -8.16 9.86
N LYS A 43 17.76 -7.95 10.95
CA LYS A 43 18.93 -8.75 11.34
C LYS A 43 18.64 -10.23 11.65
N PHE A 44 17.38 -10.61 11.78
CA PHE A 44 16.98 -11.99 12.04
C PHE A 44 16.50 -12.73 10.79
N PHE A 45 16.43 -12.05 9.66
CA PHE A 45 16.05 -12.67 8.40
C PHE A 45 17.23 -13.39 7.77
N GLU A 46 16.96 -14.56 7.20
CA GLU A 46 17.94 -15.42 6.52
C GLU A 46 18.06 -15.07 5.01
N THR A 47 17.32 -14.09 4.56
CA THR A 47 17.25 -13.65 3.16
C THR A 47 17.48 -12.15 3.07
N LYS A 48 17.83 -11.67 1.89
CA LYS A 48 17.67 -10.24 1.56
C LYS A 48 16.19 -9.90 1.54
N THR A 49 15.87 -8.65 1.82
CA THR A 49 14.48 -8.18 1.81
C THR A 49 14.37 -6.86 1.06
N GLU A 50 13.26 -6.71 0.36
CA GLU A 50 12.84 -5.46 -0.27
C GLU A 50 11.38 -5.19 0.09
N ALA A 51 11.01 -3.93 0.23
CA ALA A 51 9.64 -3.54 0.53
C ALA A 51 9.11 -2.57 -0.53
N SER A 52 7.87 -2.78 -0.96
CA SER A 52 7.21 -1.89 -1.92
C SER A 52 5.71 -1.83 -1.64
N GLY A 53 5.14 -0.66 -1.77
CA GLY A 53 3.69 -0.45 -1.78
C GLY A 53 3.15 -0.15 -3.18
N GLY A 54 4.02 -0.26 -4.21
CA GLY A 54 3.65 -0.03 -5.60
C GLY A 54 3.69 1.44 -6.04
N VAL A 55 3.77 2.38 -5.11
CA VAL A 55 3.91 3.83 -5.38
C VAL A 55 4.90 4.45 -4.40
N PRO A 56 5.53 5.58 -4.75
CA PRO A 56 6.36 6.33 -3.82
C PRO A 56 5.60 6.72 -2.55
N PHE A 57 6.27 6.61 -1.41
CA PHE A 57 5.72 6.98 -0.08
C PHE A 57 4.46 6.20 0.35
N ALA A 58 4.26 5.00 -0.19
CA ALA A 58 3.14 4.16 0.22
C ALA A 58 3.20 3.84 1.72
N GLU A 59 2.05 4.00 2.41
CA GLU A 59 1.91 3.68 3.83
C GLU A 59 1.85 2.16 4.09
N ARG A 60 1.31 1.42 3.12
CA ARG A 60 1.19 -0.04 3.20
C ARG A 60 2.10 -0.68 2.16
N GLN A 61 2.92 -1.61 2.61
CA GLN A 61 3.93 -2.23 1.73
C GLN A 61 3.95 -3.75 1.89
N ILE A 62 4.21 -4.45 0.80
CA ILE A 62 4.55 -5.87 0.78
C ILE A 62 6.06 -5.99 0.94
N VAL A 63 6.50 -6.94 1.77
CA VAL A 63 7.92 -7.28 1.92
C VAL A 63 8.20 -8.56 1.12
N ALA A 64 9.19 -8.49 0.23
CA ALA A 64 9.75 -9.62 -0.49
C ALA A 64 10.94 -10.20 0.29
N PHE A 65 10.96 -11.51 0.49
CA PHE A 65 12.06 -12.28 1.08
C PHE A 65 12.80 -13.00 -0.04
N ILE A 66 14.01 -12.54 -0.36
CA ILE A 66 14.77 -12.90 -1.58
C ILE A 66 15.95 -13.77 -1.18
N PRO A 67 15.96 -15.07 -1.53
CA PRO A 67 17.10 -15.97 -1.25
C PRO A 67 18.33 -15.55 -2.05
N ASP A 68 19.54 -15.81 -1.50
CA ASP A 68 20.80 -15.40 -2.15
C ASP A 68 21.03 -16.10 -3.50
N ALA A 69 20.58 -17.35 -3.65
CA ALA A 69 20.68 -18.12 -4.89
C ALA A 69 19.38 -18.06 -5.69
N LEU A 70 19.08 -16.90 -6.27
CA LEU A 70 17.90 -16.72 -7.11
C LEU A 70 18.29 -16.81 -8.59
N TYR A 71 17.60 -17.65 -9.37
CA TYR A 71 17.88 -17.91 -10.78
C TYR A 71 16.79 -17.39 -11.74
N TYR A 72 15.84 -16.59 -11.25
CA TYR A 72 14.74 -16.04 -12.05
C TYR A 72 14.46 -14.58 -11.67
N GLU A 73 13.86 -13.84 -12.58
CA GLU A 73 13.32 -12.49 -12.33
C GLU A 73 12.02 -12.59 -11.54
N TRP A 74 11.80 -11.65 -10.66
CA TRP A 74 10.59 -11.59 -9.84
C TRP A 74 10.05 -10.15 -9.81
N GLN A 75 8.77 -10.05 -9.51
CA GLN A 75 8.08 -8.76 -9.35
C GLN A 75 7.20 -8.82 -8.11
N PHE A 76 6.91 -7.67 -7.54
CA PHE A 76 5.92 -7.60 -6.46
C PHE A 76 4.54 -7.98 -6.98
N PRO A 77 3.77 -8.80 -6.25
CA PRO A 77 2.42 -9.20 -6.63
C PRO A 77 1.42 -8.08 -6.34
N ILE A 78 1.61 -6.93 -6.98
CA ILE A 78 0.83 -5.70 -6.78
C ILE A 78 0.08 -5.38 -8.07
N ALA A 79 -1.23 -5.17 -7.94
CA ALA A 79 -2.08 -4.69 -9.01
C ALA A 79 -2.60 -3.28 -8.71
N TYR A 80 -2.83 -2.52 -9.78
CA TYR A 80 -3.35 -1.16 -9.75
C TYR A 80 -4.68 -1.14 -10.49
N LEU A 81 -5.71 -0.64 -9.84
CA LEU A 81 -7.05 -0.54 -10.39
C LEU A 81 -7.52 0.91 -10.34
N GLU A 82 -7.93 1.45 -11.47
CA GLU A 82 -8.63 2.73 -11.53
C GLU A 82 -10.12 2.51 -11.26
N ILE A 83 -10.69 3.29 -10.36
CA ILE A 83 -12.11 3.28 -10.02
C ILE A 83 -12.79 4.42 -10.77
N VAL A 84 -13.59 4.09 -11.77
CA VAL A 84 -14.22 5.05 -12.66
C VAL A 84 -15.73 5.08 -12.42
N PRO A 85 -16.32 6.24 -12.07
CA PRO A 85 -17.76 6.39 -12.02
C PRO A 85 -18.40 6.12 -13.37
N SER A 86 -19.40 5.24 -13.43
CA SER A 86 -20.11 4.89 -14.67
C SER A 86 -20.92 6.05 -15.23
N TYR A 87 -21.36 6.96 -14.35
CA TYR A 87 -22.14 8.14 -14.70
C TYR A 87 -21.53 9.39 -14.07
N PRO A 88 -20.48 10.00 -14.66
CA PRO A 88 -19.73 11.09 -14.04
C PRO A 88 -20.59 12.31 -13.65
N LYS A 89 -21.64 12.61 -14.42
CA LYS A 89 -22.54 13.74 -14.17
C LYS A 89 -23.36 13.61 -12.87
N PHE A 90 -23.55 12.40 -12.37
CA PHE A 90 -24.33 12.06 -11.18
C PHE A 90 -23.44 11.46 -10.07
N ALA A 91 -22.14 11.40 -10.29
CA ALA A 91 -21.21 10.84 -9.32
C ALA A 91 -21.01 11.80 -8.15
N GLU A 92 -21.09 11.27 -6.95
CA GLU A 92 -20.66 11.98 -5.75
C GLU A 92 -19.12 12.01 -5.70
N LYS A 93 -18.56 13.02 -5.08
CA LYS A 93 -17.13 13.03 -4.76
C LYS A 93 -16.86 11.97 -3.69
N LEU A 94 -16.06 10.98 -4.03
CA LEU A 94 -15.72 9.87 -3.15
C LEU A 94 -14.52 10.21 -2.29
N GLY A 95 -14.61 9.91 -1.01
CA GLY A 95 -13.50 10.00 -0.08
C GLY A 95 -12.81 8.66 0.13
N HIS A 96 -11.61 8.69 0.70
CA HIS A 96 -10.86 7.48 1.07
C HIS A 96 -11.71 6.51 1.92
N ARG A 97 -12.45 7.03 2.90
CA ARG A 97 -13.31 6.22 3.79
C ARG A 97 -14.47 5.54 3.06
N ASP A 98 -15.01 6.19 2.03
CA ASP A 98 -16.13 5.65 1.25
C ASP A 98 -15.67 4.45 0.43
N ILE A 99 -14.50 4.58 -0.21
CA ILE A 99 -13.88 3.53 -1.00
C ILE A 99 -13.49 2.36 -0.09
N LEU A 100 -12.75 2.65 0.98
CA LEU A 100 -12.30 1.62 1.93
C LEU A 100 -13.49 0.89 2.56
N GLY A 101 -14.53 1.62 2.98
CA GLY A 101 -15.73 1.01 3.56
C GLY A 101 -16.43 0.05 2.61
N SER A 102 -16.53 0.42 1.33
CA SER A 102 -17.12 -0.45 0.31
C SER A 102 -16.30 -1.70 0.05
N LEU A 103 -14.96 -1.58 0.02
CA LEU A 103 -14.04 -2.72 -0.10
C LEU A 103 -14.14 -3.67 1.09
N MET A 104 -14.19 -3.13 2.31
CA MET A 104 -14.34 -3.95 3.53
C MET A 104 -15.68 -4.66 3.59
N ASN A 105 -16.74 -4.07 3.06
CA ASN A 105 -18.07 -4.70 2.97
C ASN A 105 -18.08 -5.92 2.03
N LEU A 106 -17.11 -6.06 1.14
CA LEU A 106 -16.94 -7.28 0.33
C LEU A 106 -16.36 -8.47 1.13
N GLY A 107 -16.05 -8.28 2.42
CA GLY A 107 -15.52 -9.32 3.29
C GLY A 107 -14.03 -9.62 3.07
N VAL A 108 -13.30 -8.75 2.39
CA VAL A 108 -11.87 -8.93 2.12
C VAL A 108 -11.04 -8.48 3.32
N ASP A 109 -9.96 -9.23 3.62
CA ASP A 109 -9.01 -8.83 4.65
C ASP A 109 -8.27 -7.55 4.25
N ARG A 110 -8.11 -6.61 5.20
CA ARG A 110 -7.39 -5.35 4.98
C ARG A 110 -5.94 -5.56 4.55
N SER A 111 -5.35 -6.68 4.93
CA SER A 111 -3.98 -7.06 4.54
C SER A 111 -3.81 -7.33 3.03
N LYS A 112 -4.89 -7.52 2.29
CA LYS A 112 -4.89 -7.68 0.83
C LYS A 112 -4.98 -6.36 0.07
N LEU A 113 -5.18 -5.26 0.79
CA LEU A 113 -5.30 -3.92 0.25
C LEU A 113 -4.05 -3.10 0.59
N GLY A 114 -3.47 -2.49 -0.41
CA GLY A 114 -2.49 -1.42 -0.30
C GLY A 114 -3.16 -0.08 -0.04
N ASP A 115 -2.59 0.96 -0.61
CA ASP A 115 -3.10 2.32 -0.47
C ASP A 115 -4.23 2.60 -1.46
N ILE A 116 -5.13 3.49 -1.06
CA ILE A 116 -6.13 4.09 -1.93
C ILE A 116 -5.61 5.48 -2.27
N VAL A 117 -5.36 5.73 -3.54
CA VAL A 117 -4.81 6.99 -4.03
C VAL A 117 -5.92 7.81 -4.68
N ILE A 118 -6.06 9.06 -4.25
CA ILE A 118 -7.03 10.01 -4.80
C ILE A 118 -6.23 11.19 -5.36
N CYS A 119 -6.31 11.36 -6.69
CA CYS A 119 -5.65 12.45 -7.40
C CYS A 119 -6.70 13.24 -8.17
N ASP A 120 -6.96 14.48 -7.75
CA ASP A 120 -8.04 15.31 -8.25
C ASP A 120 -9.40 14.56 -8.16
N ASP A 121 -10.00 14.20 -9.29
CA ASP A 121 -11.26 13.43 -9.35
C ASP A 121 -11.06 11.98 -9.83
N LYS A 122 -9.83 11.48 -9.76
CA LYS A 122 -9.47 10.09 -10.08
C LYS A 122 -9.20 9.29 -8.83
N TYR A 123 -9.62 8.04 -8.83
CA TYR A 123 -9.54 7.13 -7.70
C TYR A 123 -8.80 5.87 -8.11
N PHE A 124 -7.82 5.47 -7.33
CA PHE A 124 -7.03 4.28 -7.60
C PHE A 124 -6.97 3.39 -6.35
N LEU A 125 -7.08 2.11 -6.56
CA LEU A 125 -6.88 1.07 -5.56
C LEU A 125 -5.60 0.30 -5.89
N ILE A 126 -4.72 0.21 -4.92
CA ILE A 126 -3.57 -0.70 -4.95
C ILE A 126 -3.96 -1.93 -4.14
N CYS A 127 -3.75 -3.12 -4.69
CA CYS A 127 -4.11 -4.36 -4.03
C CYS A 127 -3.16 -5.50 -4.40
N GLU A 128 -3.25 -6.61 -3.68
CA GLU A 128 -2.57 -7.84 -4.07
C GLU A 128 -3.12 -8.33 -5.43
N GLU A 129 -2.24 -8.73 -6.33
CA GLU A 129 -2.56 -9.12 -7.70
C GLU A 129 -3.63 -10.22 -7.75
N SER A 130 -3.56 -11.19 -6.83
CA SER A 130 -4.53 -12.28 -6.72
C SER A 130 -5.97 -11.81 -6.45
N MET A 131 -6.14 -10.60 -5.90
CA MET A 131 -7.44 -10.02 -5.55
C MET A 131 -8.01 -9.08 -6.63
N ALA A 132 -7.22 -8.72 -7.64
CA ALA A 132 -7.62 -7.74 -8.63
C ALA A 132 -8.91 -8.13 -9.37
N SER A 133 -8.98 -9.36 -9.88
CA SER A 133 -10.18 -9.86 -10.58
C SER A 133 -11.41 -9.85 -9.68
N TYR A 134 -11.25 -10.24 -8.40
CA TYR A 134 -12.34 -10.23 -7.44
C TYR A 134 -12.91 -8.81 -7.24
N PHE A 135 -12.06 -7.79 -7.12
CA PHE A 135 -12.53 -6.41 -6.98
C PHE A 135 -13.20 -5.89 -8.24
N ILE A 136 -12.67 -6.21 -9.43
CA ILE A 136 -13.25 -5.81 -10.71
C ILE A 136 -14.67 -6.39 -10.87
N GLU A 137 -14.90 -7.62 -10.42
CA GLU A 137 -16.17 -8.32 -10.58
C GLU A 137 -17.21 -7.94 -9.51
N ASN A 138 -16.78 -7.54 -8.30
CA ASN A 138 -17.67 -7.42 -7.15
C ASN A 138 -17.84 -5.99 -6.64
N LEU A 139 -16.95 -5.05 -6.96
CA LEU A 139 -17.11 -3.65 -6.56
C LEU A 139 -17.83 -2.86 -7.66
N ASP A 140 -19.14 -2.85 -7.64
CA ASP A 140 -19.99 -2.17 -8.60
C ASP A 140 -20.52 -0.82 -8.12
N LYS A 141 -20.46 -0.57 -6.79
CA LYS A 141 -21.02 0.63 -6.17
C LYS A 141 -20.25 1.09 -4.95
N ILE A 142 -20.02 2.39 -4.86
CA ILE A 142 -19.47 3.07 -3.69
C ILE A 142 -20.46 4.16 -3.25
N ARG A 143 -21.05 4.03 -2.05
CA ARG A 143 -22.19 4.85 -1.61
C ARG A 143 -23.34 4.78 -2.63
N HIS A 144 -23.67 5.90 -3.26
CA HIS A 144 -24.72 5.99 -4.30
C HIS A 144 -24.14 6.00 -5.72
N THR A 145 -22.81 6.02 -5.88
CA THR A 145 -22.13 6.09 -7.17
C THR A 145 -21.86 4.69 -7.71
N VAL A 146 -22.40 4.38 -8.87
CA VAL A 146 -22.06 3.17 -9.63
C VAL A 146 -20.67 3.35 -10.24
N VAL A 147 -19.81 2.38 -10.03
CA VAL A 147 -18.40 2.43 -10.47
C VAL A 147 -18.04 1.22 -11.31
N LYS A 148 -16.97 1.35 -12.08
CA LYS A 148 -16.28 0.24 -12.74
C LYS A 148 -14.81 0.32 -12.39
N LEU A 149 -14.20 -0.83 -12.19
CA LEU A 149 -12.77 -0.95 -11.99
C LEU A 149 -12.10 -1.44 -13.27
N SER A 150 -10.98 -0.85 -13.60
CA SER A 150 -10.14 -1.28 -14.71
C SER A 150 -8.67 -1.35 -14.29
N PRO A 151 -7.92 -2.38 -14.74
CA PRO A 151 -6.49 -2.46 -14.44
C PRO A 151 -5.74 -1.33 -15.15
N VAL A 152 -4.76 -0.76 -14.44
CA VAL A 152 -3.85 0.26 -14.95
C VAL A 152 -2.41 -0.11 -14.62
N THR A 153 -1.44 0.59 -15.22
CA THR A 153 -0.03 0.41 -14.91
C THR A 153 0.42 1.33 -13.78
N ALA A 154 1.52 0.98 -13.11
CA ALA A 154 2.15 1.84 -12.10
C ALA A 154 2.47 3.23 -12.69
N ASP A 155 3.03 3.29 -13.89
CA ASP A 155 3.38 4.54 -14.58
C ASP A 155 2.17 5.46 -14.78
N ALA A 156 1.02 4.88 -15.11
CA ALA A 156 -0.21 5.65 -15.28
C ALA A 156 -0.68 6.27 -13.96
N LEU A 157 -0.46 5.60 -12.84
CA LEU A 157 -0.75 6.12 -11.51
C LEU A 157 0.27 7.18 -11.07
N GLU A 158 1.56 6.94 -11.27
CA GLU A 158 2.62 7.90 -10.91
C GLU A 158 2.48 9.23 -11.65
N GLN A 159 2.11 9.21 -12.92
CA GLN A 159 1.84 10.42 -13.71
C GLN A 159 0.70 11.28 -13.16
N GLN A 160 -0.22 10.71 -12.40
CA GLN A 160 -1.31 11.44 -11.75
C GLN A 160 -0.91 11.99 -10.37
N GLN A 161 0.11 11.42 -9.74
CA GLN A 161 0.61 11.89 -8.44
C GLN A 161 1.52 13.10 -8.64
N LYS A 162 1.07 14.26 -8.21
CA LYS A 162 1.89 15.48 -8.16
C LYS A 162 2.48 15.60 -6.76
N PHE A 163 3.78 15.37 -6.65
CA PHE A 163 4.51 15.64 -5.41
C PHE A 163 5.06 17.06 -5.44
N GLU A 164 4.80 17.81 -4.40
CA GLU A 164 5.37 19.13 -4.18
C GLU A 164 6.53 19.00 -3.17
N GLU A 165 7.77 19.12 -3.62
CA GLU A 165 8.91 19.15 -2.74
C GLU A 165 9.04 20.53 -2.10
N LYS A 166 9.18 20.59 -0.80
CA LYS A 166 9.41 21.84 -0.04
C LYS A 166 10.63 21.68 0.83
N ASP A 167 11.65 22.46 0.52
CA ASP A 167 12.82 22.56 1.35
C ASP A 167 12.59 23.59 2.48
N GLY A 168 13.07 23.25 3.67
CA GLY A 168 12.97 24.14 4.82
C GLY A 168 13.95 23.78 5.93
N ILE A 169 14.36 24.76 6.70
CA ILE A 169 15.21 24.57 7.87
C ILE A 169 14.34 24.28 9.08
N ILE A 170 14.52 23.12 9.66
CA ILE A 170 13.82 22.71 10.90
C ILE A 170 14.75 22.93 12.07
N THR A 171 14.37 23.80 12.98
CA THR A 171 15.18 24.15 14.18
C THR A 171 14.93 23.19 15.36
N SER A 172 13.96 22.29 15.25
CA SER A 172 13.62 21.35 16.31
C SER A 172 12.98 20.10 15.71
N ASN A 173 13.31 18.93 16.29
CA ASN A 173 12.73 17.62 15.89
C ASN A 173 11.28 17.42 16.38
N ARG A 174 10.63 18.45 16.86
CA ARG A 174 9.21 18.39 17.27
C ARG A 174 8.31 18.35 16.05
N LEU A 175 7.26 17.54 16.11
CA LEU A 175 6.30 17.36 15.03
C LEU A 175 5.59 18.66 14.64
N ASP A 176 5.24 19.50 15.63
CA ASP A 176 4.64 20.82 15.40
C ASP A 176 5.56 21.76 14.61
N SER A 177 6.87 21.68 14.86
CA SER A 177 7.87 22.46 14.12
C SER A 177 8.02 22.00 12.68
N MET A 178 7.97 20.70 12.45
CA MET A 178 8.00 20.09 11.12
C MET A 178 6.76 20.50 10.31
N ILE A 179 5.59 20.34 10.89
CA ILE A 179 4.32 20.74 10.27
C ILE A 179 4.30 22.24 9.96
N ALA A 180 4.73 23.09 10.89
CA ALA A 180 4.78 24.55 10.67
C ALA A 180 5.74 24.93 9.54
N CYS A 181 6.86 24.24 9.39
CA CYS A 181 7.80 24.46 8.29
C CYS A 181 7.18 24.12 6.93
N VAL A 182 6.53 22.97 6.82
CA VAL A 182 5.92 22.49 5.56
C VAL A 182 4.73 23.35 5.14
N TYR A 183 3.85 23.68 6.07
CA TYR A 183 2.61 24.38 5.78
C TYR A 183 2.66 25.89 6.04
N LYS A 184 3.82 26.41 6.48
CA LYS A 184 4.00 27.84 6.85
C LYS A 184 2.99 28.35 7.86
N PHE A 185 2.55 27.49 8.77
CA PHE A 185 1.71 27.93 9.89
C PHE A 185 2.54 28.68 10.94
N SER A 186 2.00 29.77 11.46
CA SER A 186 2.56 30.41 12.65
C SER A 186 2.29 29.55 13.88
N ARG A 187 3.26 29.48 14.79
CA ARG A 187 3.03 28.87 16.11
C ARG A 187 2.12 29.80 16.92
N SER A 188 1.02 29.28 17.39
CA SER A 188 0.22 29.89 18.44
C SER A 188 0.76 29.54 19.82
#